data_ddad17c862dcfecb03459a416cdfd48b
#
_entry.id   ddad17c862dcfecb03459a416cdfd48b
#
_cell.length_a   1.000
_cell.length_b   1.000
_cell.length_c   1.000
_cell.angle_alpha   90.00
_cell.angle_beta   90.00
_cell.angle_gamma   90.00
#
_symmetry.space_group_name_H-M   'P 1'
#
loop_
_entity.id
_entity.type
_entity.pdbx_description
1 polymer ?
#
loop_
_entity_poly.entity_id
_entity_poly.type
_entity_poly.pdbx_seq_one_letter_code
_entity_poly.pdbx_strand_id
1 'polypeptide(L)'
;MINKKLLLLFSVSFLLVILGLIASRNSSKFTSTALKSHVIYNSVSTRPAHPNLFFDEQTFNDGVTQTKKANSISTYHITGGIIPHHLFPGFILTDFFHRLSVQEPRTIILIGPNHYEKGSFRVLTSLYSWDTPFGKVDPQDSIINDLVNVGVVRVDEGVLPNDHAVAGMMPFIKYYLPNTKVVPILISGHTTQKETEVLASILKSFMGKDTVLVAPVDFSHYLTNEQAGEKDKVTLEVIKNYDYRQLFTLNNDYVDSPPSIATLLMVMKMLGTTKMDLLHHTNSGELQKDNYIETTSYFSIIYY
;
A
#
# COMPACT_ATOMS: atom_id res chain seq x y z
N MET A 1 71.00 -7.72 -0.44
CA MET A 1 71.39 -9.03 -0.98
C MET A 1 70.35 -10.04 -0.54
N ILE A 2 69.39 -10.36 -1.39
CA ILE A 2 68.32 -11.32 -1.11
C ILE A 2 68.87 -12.75 -1.23
N ASN A 3 68.70 -13.50 -0.20
CA ASN A 3 69.31 -14.84 0.00
C ASN A 3 68.76 -15.85 -1.05
N LYS A 4 69.60 -16.28 -2.00
CA LYS A 4 69.26 -17.21 -3.08
C LYS A 4 68.65 -18.54 -2.61
N LYS A 5 68.85 -18.92 -1.34
CA LYS A 5 68.24 -20.13 -0.74
C LYS A 5 66.75 -19.94 -0.43
N LEU A 6 66.33 -18.68 -0.17
CA LEU A 6 64.91 -18.38 0.09
C LEU A 6 64.07 -18.38 -1.19
N LEU A 7 64.65 -17.98 -2.32
CA LEU A 7 64.00 -17.99 -3.64
C LEU A 7 63.72 -19.44 -4.14
N LEU A 8 64.61 -20.38 -3.81
CA LEU A 8 64.49 -21.78 -4.22
C LEU A 8 63.37 -22.52 -3.45
N LEU A 9 63.17 -22.18 -2.18
CA LEU A 9 62.08 -22.75 -1.36
C LEU A 9 60.70 -22.31 -1.82
N PHE A 10 60.54 -21.07 -2.25
CA PHE A 10 59.28 -20.55 -2.81
C PHE A 10 58.93 -21.19 -4.17
N SER A 11 59.91 -21.44 -5.02
CA SER A 11 59.70 -22.07 -6.34
C SER A 11 59.28 -23.55 -6.24
N VAL A 12 59.81 -24.30 -5.30
CA VAL A 12 59.48 -25.72 -5.08
C VAL A 12 58.09 -25.84 -4.48
N SER A 13 57.69 -24.98 -3.55
CA SER A 13 56.35 -25.00 -2.95
C SER A 13 55.26 -24.67 -3.97
N PHE A 14 55.55 -23.74 -4.91
CA PHE A 14 54.58 -23.36 -5.95
C PHE A 14 54.41 -24.49 -7.00
N LEU A 15 55.47 -25.23 -7.31
CA LEU A 15 55.39 -26.36 -8.25
C LEU A 15 54.61 -27.55 -7.69
N LEU A 16 54.70 -27.81 -6.38
CA LEU A 16 53.96 -28.90 -5.72
C LEU A 16 52.43 -28.58 -5.63
N VAL A 17 52.06 -27.31 -5.49
CA VAL A 17 50.65 -26.88 -5.52
C VAL A 17 50.03 -27.02 -6.93
N ILE A 18 50.80 -26.72 -7.98
CA ILE A 18 50.35 -26.90 -9.37
C ILE A 18 50.18 -28.37 -9.74
N LEU A 19 51.11 -29.23 -9.31
CA LEU A 19 51.03 -30.68 -9.51
C LEU A 19 49.86 -31.33 -8.75
N GLY A 20 49.54 -30.83 -7.56
CA GLY A 20 48.37 -31.26 -6.79
C GLY A 20 47.03 -30.89 -7.47
N LEU A 21 46.96 -29.73 -8.11
CA LEU A 21 45.79 -29.28 -8.86
C LEU A 21 45.57 -30.02 -10.19
N ILE A 22 46.66 -30.50 -10.84
CA ILE A 22 46.56 -31.30 -12.08
C ILE A 22 46.15 -32.74 -11.76
N ALA A 23 46.58 -33.31 -10.64
CA ALA A 23 46.19 -34.68 -10.23
C ALA A 23 44.69 -34.74 -9.81
N SER A 24 44.15 -33.67 -9.29
CA SER A 24 42.71 -33.57 -8.90
C SER A 24 41.74 -33.44 -10.08
N ARG A 25 42.23 -33.15 -11.29
CA ARG A 25 41.40 -32.96 -12.49
C ARG A 25 41.21 -34.27 -13.32
N ASN A 26 41.91 -35.32 -13.05
CA ASN A 26 41.85 -36.57 -13.86
C ASN A 26 41.17 -37.76 -13.17
N SER A 27 40.49 -37.56 -12.04
CA SER A 27 39.79 -38.64 -11.34
C SER A 27 38.27 -38.36 -11.24
N SER A 28 37.61 -38.23 -12.40
CA SER A 28 36.13 -38.27 -12.42
C SER A 28 35.62 -38.72 -13.78
N LYS A 29 35.76 -40.00 -14.06
CA LYS A 29 34.91 -40.69 -15.03
C LYS A 29 34.47 -42.01 -14.41
N PHE A 30 33.40 -41.96 -13.67
CA PHE A 30 32.47 -43.09 -13.60
C PHE A 30 31.07 -42.55 -13.49
N THR A 31 30.33 -42.69 -14.55
CA THR A 31 28.94 -42.36 -14.72
C THR A 31 28.08 -43.27 -13.87
N SER A 32 27.36 -42.69 -12.93
CA SER A 32 26.15 -43.29 -12.40
C SER A 32 25.01 -42.33 -12.73
N THR A 33 24.25 -42.65 -13.75
CA THR A 33 23.02 -41.95 -14.12
C THR A 33 21.92 -42.29 -13.11
N ALA A 34 21.98 -41.67 -11.93
CA ALA A 34 20.83 -41.65 -11.05
C ALA A 34 20.04 -40.37 -11.41
N LEU A 35 18.92 -40.57 -12.09
CA LEU A 35 17.87 -39.56 -12.24
C LEU A 35 17.43 -39.11 -10.83
N LYS A 36 18.07 -38.06 -10.30
CA LYS A 36 17.50 -37.30 -9.19
C LYS A 36 16.32 -36.54 -9.77
N SER A 37 15.14 -37.10 -9.61
CA SER A 37 13.91 -36.30 -9.68
C SER A 37 14.05 -35.18 -8.67
N HIS A 38 14.37 -33.96 -9.13
CA HIS A 38 14.17 -32.75 -8.36
C HIS A 38 12.67 -32.63 -8.19
N VAL A 39 12.15 -33.18 -7.11
CA VAL A 39 10.88 -32.72 -6.57
C VAL A 39 11.17 -31.30 -6.16
N ILE A 40 10.78 -30.35 -7.03
CA ILE A 40 10.65 -28.96 -6.65
C ILE A 40 9.53 -28.95 -5.62
N TYR A 41 9.89 -29.02 -4.34
CA TYR A 41 9.00 -28.56 -3.30
C TYR A 41 8.84 -27.06 -3.56
N ASN A 42 7.81 -26.70 -4.32
CA ASN A 42 7.23 -25.39 -4.18
C ASN A 42 6.83 -25.32 -2.71
N SER A 43 7.68 -24.74 -1.87
CA SER A 43 7.28 -24.31 -0.54
C SER A 43 6.17 -23.29 -0.79
N VAL A 44 4.92 -23.76 -0.79
CA VAL A 44 3.77 -22.87 -0.65
C VAL A 44 4.09 -22.10 0.61
N SER A 45 4.36 -20.84 0.47
CA SER A 45 4.58 -19.94 1.60
C SER A 45 3.42 -20.15 2.56
N THR A 46 3.66 -20.74 3.70
CA THR A 46 2.67 -21.01 4.75
C THR A 46 2.41 -19.74 5.56
N ARG A 47 2.63 -18.55 4.97
CA ARG A 47 2.35 -17.30 5.62
C ARG A 47 0.86 -17.26 5.99
N PRO A 48 0.52 -16.95 7.25
CA PRO A 48 -0.87 -16.72 7.63
C PRO A 48 -1.49 -15.64 6.75
N ALA A 49 -2.79 -15.77 6.52
CA ALA A 49 -3.54 -14.79 5.74
C ALA A 49 -4.83 -14.40 6.47
N HIS A 50 -5.17 -13.13 6.39
CA HIS A 50 -6.47 -12.63 6.78
C HIS A 50 -7.54 -13.07 5.77
N PRO A 51 -8.74 -13.43 6.23
CA PRO A 51 -9.86 -13.72 5.34
C PRO A 51 -10.33 -12.43 4.65
N ASN A 52 -10.93 -12.57 3.48
CA ASN A 52 -11.62 -11.46 2.83
C ASN A 52 -13.01 -11.26 3.44
N LEU A 53 -13.15 -10.30 4.34
CA LEU A 53 -14.42 -9.99 5.02
C LEU A 53 -15.23 -8.90 4.32
N PHE A 54 -14.61 -8.13 3.44
CA PHE A 54 -15.19 -6.94 2.79
C PHE A 54 -15.03 -7.05 1.28
N PHE A 55 -16.02 -7.61 0.63
CA PHE A 55 -16.09 -7.69 -0.83
C PHE A 55 -17.55 -7.83 -1.27
N ASP A 56 -17.98 -6.95 -2.14
CA ASP A 56 -19.26 -7.04 -2.83
C ASP A 56 -19.00 -7.29 -4.32
N GLU A 57 -19.33 -8.51 -4.77
CA GLU A 57 -19.03 -8.96 -6.14
C GLU A 57 -19.82 -8.17 -7.17
N GLN A 58 -21.09 -7.84 -6.89
CA GLN A 58 -21.94 -7.10 -7.81
C GLN A 58 -21.40 -5.69 -8.04
N THR A 59 -21.17 -4.96 -6.95
CA THR A 59 -20.63 -3.58 -6.98
C THR A 59 -19.27 -3.55 -7.66
N PHE A 60 -18.41 -4.54 -7.39
CA PHE A 60 -17.10 -4.66 -8.03
C PHE A 60 -17.23 -4.84 -9.55
N ASN A 61 -18.04 -5.80 -10.01
CA ASN A 61 -18.20 -6.12 -11.43
C ASN A 61 -18.87 -4.98 -12.20
N ASP A 62 -19.81 -4.28 -11.59
CA ASP A 62 -20.45 -3.08 -12.17
C ASP A 62 -19.41 -1.96 -12.33
N GLY A 63 -18.56 -1.74 -11.31
CA GLY A 63 -17.46 -0.78 -11.37
C GLY A 63 -16.45 -1.12 -12.48
N VAL A 64 -16.02 -2.38 -12.58
CA VAL A 64 -15.11 -2.84 -13.65
C VAL A 64 -15.72 -2.58 -15.02
N THR A 65 -17.01 -2.83 -15.19
CA THR A 65 -17.72 -2.61 -16.46
C THR A 65 -17.76 -1.12 -16.83
N GLN A 66 -18.02 -0.25 -15.85
CA GLN A 66 -18.04 1.20 -16.06
C GLN A 66 -16.65 1.73 -16.42
N THR A 67 -15.63 1.32 -15.68
CA THR A 67 -14.23 1.71 -15.90
C THR A 67 -13.74 1.31 -17.30
N LYS A 68 -14.05 0.08 -17.75
CA LYS A 68 -13.71 -0.38 -19.10
C LYS A 68 -14.36 0.47 -20.21
N LYS A 69 -15.59 0.91 -20.00
CA LYS A 69 -16.29 1.79 -20.94
C LYS A 69 -15.68 3.20 -20.99
N ALA A 70 -15.29 3.73 -19.83
CA ALA A 70 -14.68 5.05 -19.72
C ALA A 70 -13.27 5.09 -20.33
N ASN A 71 -12.54 3.95 -20.30
CA ASN A 71 -11.17 3.79 -20.80
C ASN A 71 -10.21 4.91 -20.33
N SER A 72 -10.38 5.32 -19.07
CA SER A 72 -9.62 6.41 -18.47
C SER A 72 -8.20 5.95 -18.11
N ILE A 73 -7.20 6.55 -18.73
CA ILE A 73 -5.79 6.28 -18.45
C ILE A 73 -5.18 7.54 -17.83
N SER A 74 -4.36 7.38 -16.79
CA SER A 74 -3.56 8.49 -16.29
C SER A 74 -2.38 8.73 -17.21
N THR A 75 -2.17 9.98 -17.60
CA THR A 75 -0.98 10.43 -18.33
C THR A 75 0.15 10.84 -17.38
N TYR A 76 -0.16 10.93 -16.09
CA TYR A 76 0.76 11.33 -15.03
C TYR A 76 1.21 10.13 -14.21
N HIS A 77 2.41 10.23 -13.64
CA HIS A 77 2.89 9.25 -12.67
C HIS A 77 2.25 9.54 -11.30
N ILE A 78 1.31 8.70 -10.89
CA ILE A 78 0.59 8.83 -9.63
C ILE A 78 1.53 8.47 -8.48
N THR A 79 1.78 9.42 -7.58
CA THR A 79 2.60 9.22 -6.39
C THR A 79 1.75 9.01 -5.14
N GLY A 80 0.56 9.58 -5.11
CA GLY A 80 -0.39 9.41 -4.02
C GLY A 80 -1.83 9.55 -4.47
N GLY A 81 -2.77 9.11 -3.64
CA GLY A 81 -4.18 9.23 -3.91
C GLY A 81 -5.07 9.19 -2.67
N ILE A 82 -6.21 9.86 -2.75
CA ILE A 82 -7.32 9.76 -1.81
C ILE A 82 -8.44 9.03 -2.54
N ILE A 83 -9.02 8.02 -1.92
CA ILE A 83 -10.13 7.23 -2.47
C ILE A 83 -11.14 6.93 -1.37
N PRO A 84 -12.40 6.64 -1.67
CA PRO A 84 -13.32 6.13 -0.66
C PRO A 84 -12.90 4.74 -0.18
N HIS A 85 -13.31 4.36 1.02
CA HIS A 85 -13.23 2.99 1.48
C HIS A 85 -14.61 2.31 1.53
N HIS A 86 -15.69 3.05 1.48
CA HIS A 86 -17.02 2.51 1.28
C HIS A 86 -17.11 1.86 -0.10
N LEU A 87 -17.53 0.60 -0.16
CA LEU A 87 -17.53 -0.16 -1.42
C LEU A 87 -18.67 0.21 -2.37
N PHE A 88 -19.70 0.91 -1.87
CA PHE A 88 -20.88 1.28 -2.66
C PHE A 88 -20.55 2.05 -3.95
N PRO A 89 -19.64 3.05 -3.99
CA PRO A 89 -19.21 3.67 -5.24
C PRO A 89 -18.09 2.87 -5.94
N GLY A 90 -18.30 1.57 -6.16
CA GLY A 90 -17.30 0.65 -6.71
C GLY A 90 -16.60 1.15 -7.99
N PHE A 91 -17.31 1.93 -8.82
CA PHE A 91 -16.75 2.53 -10.04
C PHE A 91 -15.62 3.54 -9.75
N ILE A 92 -15.66 4.24 -8.61
CA ILE A 92 -14.60 5.18 -8.20
C ILE A 92 -13.32 4.39 -7.85
N LEU A 93 -13.48 3.29 -7.10
CA LEU A 93 -12.37 2.43 -6.73
C LEU A 93 -11.75 1.76 -7.96
N THR A 94 -12.58 1.19 -8.83
CA THR A 94 -12.10 0.54 -10.06
C THR A 94 -11.42 1.51 -11.02
N ASP A 95 -11.92 2.74 -11.17
CA ASP A 95 -11.28 3.78 -11.99
C ASP A 95 -9.90 4.16 -11.44
N PHE A 96 -9.78 4.36 -10.13
CA PHE A 96 -8.50 4.70 -9.50
C PHE A 96 -7.45 3.60 -9.70
N PHE A 97 -7.78 2.35 -9.34
CA PHE A 97 -6.84 1.24 -9.46
C PHE A 97 -6.54 0.88 -10.92
N HIS A 98 -7.48 1.07 -11.84
CA HIS A 98 -7.24 0.93 -13.26
C HIS A 98 -6.23 1.95 -13.77
N ARG A 99 -6.36 3.24 -13.40
CA ARG A 99 -5.37 4.28 -13.74
C ARG A 99 -4.00 3.95 -13.18
N LEU A 100 -3.96 3.47 -11.92
CA LEU A 100 -2.73 3.08 -11.26
C LEU A 100 -2.07 1.86 -11.88
N SER A 101 -2.83 0.95 -12.50
CA SER A 101 -2.30 -0.28 -13.11
C SER A 101 -1.32 -0.03 -14.26
N VAL A 102 -1.41 1.12 -14.91
CA VAL A 102 -0.51 1.47 -16.03
C VAL A 102 0.95 1.63 -15.59
N GLN A 103 1.18 2.03 -14.34
CA GLN A 103 2.53 2.23 -13.80
C GLN A 103 3.08 1.04 -12.99
N GLU A 104 2.25 0.02 -12.74
CA GLU A 104 2.62 -1.24 -12.05
C GLU A 104 3.48 -1.01 -10.77
N PRO A 105 2.99 -0.27 -9.77
CA PRO A 105 3.77 0.01 -8.58
C PRO A 105 4.11 -1.29 -7.85
N ARG A 106 5.34 -1.39 -7.31
CA ARG A 106 5.75 -2.56 -6.51
C ARG A 106 5.14 -2.55 -5.13
N THR A 107 4.84 -1.35 -4.61
CA THR A 107 4.34 -1.18 -3.24
C THR A 107 3.22 -0.15 -3.21
N ILE A 108 2.15 -0.49 -2.51
CA ILE A 108 1.14 0.47 -2.08
C ILE A 108 1.20 0.56 -0.55
N ILE A 109 1.36 1.78 -0.04
CA ILE A 109 1.15 2.09 1.38
C ILE A 109 -0.29 2.56 1.51
N LEU A 110 -1.12 1.80 2.23
CA LEU A 110 -2.49 2.18 2.56
C LEU A 110 -2.50 2.80 3.95
N ILE A 111 -3.11 3.97 4.12
CA ILE A 111 -3.30 4.59 5.43
C ILE A 111 -4.75 5.02 5.60
N GLY A 112 -5.54 4.19 6.29
CA GLY A 112 -6.97 4.40 6.54
C GLY A 112 -7.29 4.60 8.02
N PRO A 113 -8.53 5.04 8.36
CA PRO A 113 -9.00 5.17 9.73
C PRO A 113 -9.01 3.82 10.48
N ASN A 114 -8.79 3.88 11.78
CA ASN A 114 -9.17 2.82 12.71
C ASN A 114 -10.57 3.17 13.23
N HIS A 115 -11.60 2.74 12.51
CA HIS A 115 -12.99 3.12 12.80
C HIS A 115 -13.47 2.75 14.21
N TYR A 116 -12.94 1.67 14.76
CA TYR A 116 -13.38 1.14 16.04
C TYR A 116 -12.47 1.56 17.20
N GLU A 117 -11.43 2.36 16.92
CA GLU A 117 -10.41 2.78 17.89
C GLU A 117 -9.85 1.60 18.72
N LYS A 118 -9.70 0.44 18.07
CA LYS A 118 -9.21 -0.79 18.71
C LYS A 118 -7.70 -0.92 18.62
N GLY A 119 -7.16 -1.80 19.46
CA GLY A 119 -5.73 -2.03 19.57
C GLY A 119 -5.07 -1.18 20.66
N SER A 120 -3.83 -1.51 20.98
CA SER A 120 -3.09 -0.87 22.06
C SER A 120 -2.18 0.27 21.62
N PHE A 121 -2.20 0.61 20.33
CA PHE A 121 -1.35 1.63 19.73
C PHE A 121 -2.11 2.43 18.67
N ARG A 122 -1.76 3.70 18.49
CA ARG A 122 -2.52 4.60 17.60
C ARG A 122 -2.35 4.29 16.12
N VAL A 123 -1.24 3.66 15.73
CA VAL A 123 -0.94 3.32 14.34
C VAL A 123 -0.63 1.83 14.26
N LEU A 124 -1.49 1.09 13.60
CA LEU A 124 -1.45 -0.37 13.51
C LEU A 124 -1.11 -0.82 12.10
N THR A 125 -0.48 -1.98 11.99
CA THR A 125 -0.14 -2.63 10.72
C THR A 125 -0.27 -4.15 10.81
N SER A 126 -0.08 -4.87 9.70
CA SER A 126 -0.12 -6.32 9.62
C SER A 126 1.03 -6.87 8.81
N LEU A 127 1.54 -8.04 9.21
CA LEU A 127 2.50 -8.86 8.47
C LEU A 127 1.85 -10.06 7.77
N TYR A 128 0.54 -10.27 7.95
CA TYR A 128 -0.19 -11.33 7.26
C TYR A 128 -0.53 -10.92 5.83
N SER A 129 -0.65 -11.92 4.96
CA SER A 129 -1.23 -11.71 3.62
C SER A 129 -2.75 -11.53 3.73
N TRP A 130 -3.42 -11.11 2.66
CA TRP A 130 -4.87 -11.11 2.57
C TRP A 130 -5.32 -12.09 1.48
N ASP A 131 -6.25 -12.99 1.82
CA ASP A 131 -6.97 -13.76 0.84
C ASP A 131 -7.98 -12.85 0.12
N THR A 132 -8.09 -12.98 -1.18
CA THR A 132 -9.08 -12.27 -1.99
C THR A 132 -9.65 -13.21 -3.05
N PRO A 133 -10.79 -12.91 -3.67
CA PRO A 133 -11.33 -13.71 -4.77
C PRO A 133 -10.35 -13.84 -5.96
N PHE A 134 -9.38 -12.94 -6.07
CA PHE A 134 -8.43 -12.87 -7.18
C PHE A 134 -7.03 -13.41 -6.82
N GLY A 135 -6.85 -13.96 -5.62
CA GLY A 135 -5.59 -14.46 -5.08
C GLY A 135 -5.09 -13.67 -3.87
N LYS A 136 -3.88 -13.98 -3.41
CA LYS A 136 -3.31 -13.36 -2.21
C LYS A 136 -2.67 -12.00 -2.50
N VAL A 137 -2.88 -11.04 -1.59
CA VAL A 137 -2.09 -9.82 -1.50
C VAL A 137 -1.07 -9.99 -0.38
N ASP A 138 0.20 -9.84 -0.71
CA ASP A 138 1.30 -10.00 0.25
C ASP A 138 1.72 -8.66 0.88
N PRO A 139 2.13 -8.65 2.16
CA PRO A 139 2.69 -7.47 2.79
C PRO A 139 4.08 -7.15 2.25
N GLN A 140 4.47 -5.86 2.33
CA GLN A 140 5.83 -5.41 2.07
C GLN A 140 6.65 -5.48 3.36
N ASP A 141 7.15 -6.66 3.69
CA ASP A 141 7.80 -6.97 4.98
C ASP A 141 8.91 -6.02 5.37
N SER A 142 9.78 -5.64 4.43
CA SER A 142 10.92 -4.78 4.74
C SER A 142 10.48 -3.42 5.28
N ILE A 143 9.51 -2.78 4.61
CA ILE A 143 8.99 -1.48 5.06
C ILE A 143 8.25 -1.62 6.38
N ILE A 144 7.41 -2.65 6.54
CA ILE A 144 6.66 -2.87 7.77
C ILE A 144 7.61 -3.09 8.95
N ASN A 145 8.64 -3.94 8.78
CA ASN A 145 9.62 -4.20 9.84
C ASN A 145 10.40 -2.92 10.21
N ASP A 146 10.78 -2.11 9.24
CA ASP A 146 11.46 -0.84 9.51
C ASP A 146 10.55 0.11 10.31
N LEU A 147 9.27 0.24 9.94
CA LEU A 147 8.29 1.05 10.67
C LEU A 147 8.07 0.55 12.11
N VAL A 148 8.02 -0.77 12.31
CA VAL A 148 7.91 -1.39 13.64
C VAL A 148 9.18 -1.16 14.46
N ASN A 149 10.36 -1.32 13.86
CA ASN A 149 11.65 -1.15 14.53
C ASN A 149 11.88 0.29 15.01
N VAL A 150 11.44 1.30 14.25
CA VAL A 150 11.50 2.70 14.69
C VAL A 150 10.36 3.06 15.65
N GLY A 151 9.43 2.15 15.92
CA GLY A 151 8.40 2.28 16.96
C GLY A 151 7.23 3.20 16.59
N VAL A 152 7.00 3.51 15.30
CA VAL A 152 5.89 4.36 14.86
C VAL A 152 4.63 3.60 14.52
N VAL A 153 4.72 2.29 14.31
CA VAL A 153 3.57 1.39 14.12
C VAL A 153 3.72 0.15 15.00
N ARG A 154 2.60 -0.55 15.26
CA ARG A 154 2.60 -1.89 15.87
C ARG A 154 1.80 -2.86 15.02
N VAL A 155 2.27 -4.11 15.00
CA VAL A 155 1.53 -5.20 14.38
C VAL A 155 0.35 -5.58 15.26
N ASP A 156 -0.84 -5.62 14.66
CA ASP A 156 -2.06 -6.11 15.33
C ASP A 156 -2.92 -6.89 14.32
N GLU A 157 -2.71 -8.20 14.29
CA GLU A 157 -3.38 -9.12 13.37
C GLU A 157 -4.86 -9.36 13.73
N GLY A 158 -5.29 -8.93 14.91
CA GLY A 158 -6.68 -9.02 15.36
C GLY A 158 -7.53 -7.82 14.95
N VAL A 159 -6.91 -6.66 14.75
CA VAL A 159 -7.64 -5.42 14.38
C VAL A 159 -7.69 -5.24 12.87
N LEU A 160 -6.56 -5.39 12.18
CA LEU A 160 -6.43 -5.07 10.74
C LEU A 160 -7.49 -5.75 9.84
N PRO A 161 -7.82 -7.05 9.98
CA PRO A 161 -8.78 -7.70 9.08
C PRO A 161 -10.23 -7.28 9.32
N ASN A 162 -10.53 -6.68 10.48
CA ASN A 162 -11.89 -6.31 10.87
C ASN A 162 -12.24 -4.85 10.55
N ASP A 163 -11.32 -4.09 9.98
CA ASP A 163 -11.57 -2.72 9.53
C ASP A 163 -11.60 -2.65 8.00
N HIS A 164 -12.73 -2.20 7.47
CA HIS A 164 -12.99 -2.16 6.03
C HIS A 164 -12.13 -1.13 5.28
N ALA A 165 -11.64 -0.10 5.97
CA ALA A 165 -10.87 0.97 5.33
C ALA A 165 -9.66 0.45 4.55
N VAL A 166 -8.97 -0.52 5.11
CA VAL A 166 -7.79 -1.14 4.48
C VAL A 166 -8.13 -2.49 3.88
N ALA A 167 -8.86 -3.35 4.62
CA ALA A 167 -9.18 -4.70 4.16
C ALA A 167 -10.05 -4.71 2.89
N GLY A 168 -10.98 -3.75 2.76
CA GLY A 168 -11.85 -3.60 1.57
C GLY A 168 -11.09 -3.24 0.29
N MET A 169 -9.87 -2.70 0.40
CA MET A 169 -9.06 -2.35 -0.78
C MET A 169 -8.32 -3.54 -1.39
N MET A 170 -8.11 -4.62 -0.63
CA MET A 170 -7.29 -5.75 -1.05
C MET A 170 -7.78 -6.45 -2.32
N PRO A 171 -9.10 -6.68 -2.55
CA PRO A 171 -9.59 -7.25 -3.80
C PRO A 171 -9.27 -6.38 -5.02
N PHE A 172 -9.43 -5.05 -4.90
CA PHE A 172 -9.14 -4.13 -6.00
C PHE A 172 -7.65 -4.10 -6.33
N ILE A 173 -6.79 -4.07 -5.31
CA ILE A 173 -5.34 -4.17 -5.48
C ILE A 173 -4.98 -5.47 -6.20
N LYS A 174 -5.48 -6.61 -5.73
CA LYS A 174 -5.12 -7.89 -6.34
C LYS A 174 -5.56 -8.00 -7.79
N TYR A 175 -6.74 -7.48 -8.11
CA TYR A 175 -7.28 -7.55 -9.47
C TYR A 175 -6.50 -6.68 -10.47
N TYR A 176 -6.22 -5.42 -10.10
CA TYR A 176 -5.58 -4.47 -11.01
C TYR A 176 -4.04 -4.49 -10.96
N LEU A 177 -3.48 -4.91 -9.84
CA LEU A 177 -2.05 -4.82 -9.49
C LEU A 177 -1.56 -6.16 -8.91
N PRO A 178 -1.59 -7.26 -9.69
CA PRO A 178 -1.44 -8.62 -9.16
C PRO A 178 -0.09 -8.89 -8.48
N ASN A 179 0.95 -8.12 -8.79
CA ASN A 179 2.31 -8.28 -8.26
C ASN A 179 2.67 -7.26 -7.16
N THR A 180 1.77 -6.34 -6.84
CA THR A 180 1.98 -5.28 -5.85
C THR A 180 1.87 -5.84 -4.44
N LYS A 181 2.80 -5.43 -3.57
CA LYS A 181 2.77 -5.68 -2.14
C LYS A 181 2.18 -4.48 -1.40
N VAL A 182 1.65 -4.72 -0.20
CA VAL A 182 1.00 -3.66 0.58
C VAL A 182 1.69 -3.41 1.90
N VAL A 183 1.65 -2.15 2.35
CA VAL A 183 1.91 -1.73 3.73
C VAL A 183 0.58 -1.23 4.28
N PRO A 184 -0.19 -2.08 4.97
CA PRO A 184 -1.50 -1.72 5.48
C PRO A 184 -1.35 -0.97 6.79
N ILE A 185 -1.90 0.23 6.90
CA ILE A 185 -1.85 1.05 8.11
C ILE A 185 -3.26 1.49 8.47
N LEU A 186 -3.65 1.23 9.72
CA LEU A 186 -4.80 1.85 10.36
C LEU A 186 -4.30 2.90 11.35
N ILE A 187 -4.85 4.10 11.25
CA ILE A 187 -4.50 5.23 12.12
C ILE A 187 -5.70 5.66 12.97
N SER A 188 -5.50 5.80 14.28
CA SER A 188 -6.51 6.29 15.21
C SER A 188 -6.86 7.75 14.92
N GLY A 189 -8.15 8.10 15.01
CA GLY A 189 -8.62 9.49 14.95
C GLY A 189 -8.05 10.39 16.07
N HIS A 190 -7.57 9.79 17.16
CA HIS A 190 -6.89 10.49 18.26
C HIS A 190 -5.41 10.79 18.00
N THR A 191 -4.87 10.41 16.83
CA THR A 191 -3.48 10.73 16.45
C THR A 191 -3.36 12.24 16.22
N THR A 192 -2.45 12.86 16.95
CA THR A 192 -2.23 14.31 16.88
C THR A 192 -1.48 14.72 15.60
N GLN A 193 -1.58 16.00 15.23
CA GLN A 193 -0.82 16.55 14.12
C GLN A 193 0.68 16.25 14.25
N LYS A 194 1.27 16.38 15.44
CA LYS A 194 2.69 16.13 15.68
C LYS A 194 3.07 14.66 15.47
N GLU A 195 2.25 13.71 15.94
CA GLU A 195 2.47 12.29 15.71
C GLU A 195 2.35 11.95 14.21
N THR A 196 1.40 12.58 13.53
CA THR A 196 1.22 12.46 12.07
C THR A 196 2.43 13.00 11.30
N GLU A 197 3.01 14.14 11.71
CA GLU A 197 4.24 14.71 11.14
C GLU A 197 5.41 13.73 11.24
N VAL A 198 5.56 13.06 12.40
CA VAL A 198 6.60 12.04 12.60
C VAL A 198 6.38 10.86 11.67
N LEU A 199 5.16 10.31 11.62
CA LEU A 199 4.81 9.20 10.73
C LEU A 199 5.06 9.57 9.26
N ALA A 200 4.59 10.72 8.81
CA ALA A 200 4.76 11.20 7.44
C ALA A 200 6.25 11.37 7.07
N SER A 201 7.08 11.89 7.99
CA SER A 201 8.51 12.03 7.78
C SER A 201 9.21 10.69 7.57
N ILE A 202 8.79 9.66 8.30
CA ILE A 202 9.33 8.31 8.16
C ILE A 202 8.81 7.65 6.88
N LEU A 203 7.51 7.73 6.59
CA LEU A 203 6.92 7.18 5.37
C LEU A 203 7.54 7.77 4.11
N LYS A 204 7.87 9.06 4.12
CA LYS A 204 8.56 9.75 3.02
C LYS A 204 9.86 9.05 2.61
N SER A 205 10.58 8.41 3.54
CA SER A 205 11.84 7.71 3.23
C SER A 205 11.65 6.44 2.40
N PHE A 206 10.44 5.87 2.40
CA PHE A 206 10.08 4.70 1.60
C PHE A 206 9.41 5.04 0.26
N MET A 207 9.14 6.33 0.04
CA MET A 207 8.54 6.80 -1.22
C MET A 207 9.58 6.84 -2.32
N GLY A 208 9.48 5.90 -3.22
CA GLY A 208 10.28 5.81 -4.44
C GLY A 208 9.40 5.79 -5.68
N LYS A 209 10.02 5.65 -6.84
CA LYS A 209 9.30 5.60 -8.12
C LYS A 209 8.23 4.49 -8.18
N ASP A 210 8.47 3.38 -7.47
CA ASP A 210 7.61 2.19 -7.50
C ASP A 210 6.72 2.09 -6.24
N THR A 211 6.60 3.16 -5.44
CA THR A 211 5.78 3.21 -4.23
C THR A 211 4.71 4.29 -4.34
N VAL A 212 3.47 3.94 -4.04
CA VAL A 212 2.33 4.86 -4.03
C VAL A 212 1.71 4.88 -2.65
N LEU A 213 1.41 6.08 -2.12
CA LEU A 213 0.71 6.27 -0.86
C LEU A 213 -0.77 6.54 -1.13
N VAL A 214 -1.65 5.73 -0.57
CA VAL A 214 -3.10 5.86 -0.76
C VAL A 214 -3.78 6.02 0.59
N ALA A 215 -4.64 7.03 0.71
CA ALA A 215 -5.51 7.25 1.85
C ALA A 215 -6.96 6.85 1.48
N PRO A 216 -7.40 5.63 1.85
CA PRO A 216 -8.80 5.24 1.73
C PRO A 216 -9.59 5.90 2.87
N VAL A 217 -10.30 6.98 2.54
CA VAL A 217 -10.98 7.88 3.49
C VAL A 217 -12.30 8.36 2.88
N ASP A 218 -13.37 8.24 3.64
CA ASP A 218 -14.66 8.81 3.28
C ASP A 218 -14.82 10.23 3.85
N PHE A 219 -15.70 11.00 3.23
CA PHE A 219 -15.88 12.41 3.56
C PHE A 219 -17.16 12.62 4.37
N SER A 220 -17.93 13.65 4.08
CA SER A 220 -19.12 14.00 4.87
C SER A 220 -20.03 12.80 5.15
N HIS A 221 -20.45 12.65 6.43
CA HIS A 221 -21.31 11.55 6.87
C HIS A 221 -22.59 12.06 7.53
N TYR A 222 -23.67 11.28 7.42
CA TYR A 222 -24.93 11.47 8.13
C TYR A 222 -25.63 12.82 7.84
N LEU A 223 -25.38 13.41 6.68
CA LEU A 223 -25.93 14.68 6.24
C LEU A 223 -26.84 14.48 5.02
N THR A 224 -27.74 15.44 4.77
CA THR A 224 -28.45 15.48 3.49
C THR A 224 -27.50 15.81 2.35
N ASN A 225 -27.90 15.53 1.10
CA ASN A 225 -27.09 15.81 -0.08
C ASN A 225 -26.58 17.25 -0.13
N GLU A 226 -27.46 18.24 0.14
CA GLU A 226 -27.11 19.66 0.16
C GLU A 226 -26.09 20.00 1.24
N GLN A 227 -26.33 19.54 2.47
CA GLN A 227 -25.44 19.76 3.61
C GLN A 227 -24.06 19.13 3.39
N ALA A 228 -24.03 17.90 2.87
CA ALA A 228 -22.79 17.19 2.52
C ALA A 228 -21.98 18.00 1.50
N GLY A 229 -22.63 18.46 0.42
CA GLY A 229 -21.96 19.26 -0.61
C GLY A 229 -21.35 20.57 -0.08
N GLU A 230 -21.96 21.20 0.95
CA GLU A 230 -21.40 22.38 1.63
C GLU A 230 -20.14 22.04 2.44
N LYS A 231 -20.18 20.94 3.19
CA LYS A 231 -19.05 20.47 3.99
C LYS A 231 -17.88 20.01 3.09
N ASP A 232 -18.19 19.31 2.03
CA ASP A 232 -17.22 18.83 1.05
C ASP A 232 -16.42 19.96 0.40
N LYS A 233 -17.07 21.09 0.09
CA LYS A 233 -16.39 22.30 -0.42
C LYS A 233 -15.32 22.78 0.56
N VAL A 234 -15.68 22.85 1.86
CA VAL A 234 -14.73 23.26 2.91
C VAL A 234 -13.56 22.30 2.99
N THR A 235 -13.83 20.99 3.03
CA THR A 235 -12.79 19.97 3.14
C THR A 235 -11.87 19.97 1.92
N LEU A 236 -12.42 20.14 0.71
CA LEU A 236 -11.63 20.22 -0.51
C LEU A 236 -10.70 21.45 -0.52
N GLU A 237 -11.15 22.61 -0.02
CA GLU A 237 -10.30 23.80 0.10
C GLU A 237 -9.19 23.60 1.16
N VAL A 238 -9.50 22.96 2.29
CA VAL A 238 -8.51 22.59 3.31
C VAL A 238 -7.41 21.67 2.73
N ILE A 239 -7.80 20.67 1.93
CA ILE A 239 -6.88 19.77 1.24
C ILE A 239 -6.00 20.51 0.23
N LYS A 240 -6.59 21.33 -0.65
CA LYS A 240 -5.88 22.12 -1.66
C LYS A 240 -4.85 23.08 -1.06
N ASN A 241 -5.19 23.69 0.08
CA ASN A 241 -4.33 24.65 0.75
C ASN A 241 -3.32 24.02 1.71
N TYR A 242 -3.36 22.69 1.90
CA TYR A 242 -2.53 21.99 2.90
C TYR A 242 -2.69 22.60 4.31
N ASP A 243 -3.92 22.99 4.66
CA ASP A 243 -4.23 23.58 5.96
C ASP A 243 -4.41 22.49 7.02
N TYR A 244 -3.29 21.96 7.51
CA TYR A 244 -3.29 20.92 8.55
C TYR A 244 -3.98 21.39 9.83
N ARG A 245 -3.84 22.67 10.18
CA ARG A 245 -4.44 23.19 11.40
C ARG A 245 -5.96 23.09 11.34
N GLN A 246 -6.56 23.51 10.23
CA GLN A 246 -7.99 23.39 10.03
C GLN A 246 -8.40 21.92 9.88
N LEU A 247 -7.64 21.12 9.13
CA LEU A 247 -7.93 19.69 8.90
C LEU A 247 -8.11 18.93 10.22
N PHE A 248 -7.24 19.12 11.21
CA PHE A 248 -7.35 18.49 12.52
C PHE A 248 -8.49 19.01 13.41
N THR A 249 -9.24 20.00 12.98
CA THR A 249 -10.48 20.44 13.65
C THR A 249 -11.74 19.87 13.00
N LEU A 250 -11.62 19.24 11.84
CA LEU A 250 -12.74 18.63 11.14
C LEU A 250 -13.18 17.33 11.83
N ASN A 251 -14.47 17.10 11.88
CA ASN A 251 -15.11 15.90 12.40
C ASN A 251 -15.77 15.10 11.25
N ASN A 252 -16.51 14.04 11.57
CA ASN A 252 -17.19 13.19 10.60
C ASN A 252 -18.20 13.91 9.69
N ASP A 253 -18.68 15.11 10.06
CA ASP A 253 -19.49 15.92 9.13
C ASP A 253 -18.68 16.35 7.89
N TYR A 254 -17.37 16.25 7.94
CA TYR A 254 -16.45 16.70 6.89
C TYR A 254 -15.57 15.57 6.33
N VAL A 255 -14.95 14.78 7.23
CA VAL A 255 -14.00 13.71 6.88
C VAL A 255 -13.83 12.77 8.06
N ASP A 256 -13.79 11.47 7.83
CA ASP A 256 -13.70 10.47 8.89
C ASP A 256 -12.28 10.26 9.44
N SER A 257 -11.24 10.62 8.67
CA SER A 257 -9.86 10.47 9.12
C SER A 257 -8.96 11.65 8.74
N PRO A 258 -9.04 12.77 9.47
CA PRO A 258 -8.07 13.86 9.32
C PRO A 258 -6.61 13.40 9.38
N PRO A 259 -6.18 12.45 10.28
CA PRO A 259 -4.81 12.00 10.33
C PRO A 259 -4.35 11.24 9.08
N SER A 260 -5.22 10.44 8.44
CA SER A 260 -4.89 9.75 7.19
C SER A 260 -4.63 10.74 6.06
N ILE A 261 -5.54 11.69 5.87
CA ILE A 261 -5.39 12.77 4.87
C ILE A 261 -4.15 13.60 5.16
N ALA A 262 -3.95 14.03 6.41
CA ALA A 262 -2.77 14.82 6.79
C ALA A 262 -1.45 14.09 6.50
N THR A 263 -1.38 12.79 6.81
CA THR A 263 -0.19 11.98 6.53
C THR A 263 0.13 11.99 5.04
N LEU A 264 -0.87 11.72 4.18
CA LEU A 264 -0.69 11.75 2.73
C LEU A 264 -0.24 13.13 2.26
N LEU A 265 -0.93 14.19 2.65
CA LEU A 265 -0.61 15.56 2.23
C LEU A 265 0.80 15.99 2.66
N MET A 266 1.22 15.64 3.88
CA MET A 266 2.57 15.93 4.39
C MET A 266 3.64 15.20 3.58
N VAL A 267 3.41 13.92 3.25
CA VAL A 267 4.33 13.16 2.40
C VAL A 267 4.41 13.79 1.01
N MET A 268 3.28 14.08 0.36
CA MET A 268 3.25 14.71 -0.96
C MET A 268 3.98 16.06 -0.97
N LYS A 269 3.77 16.88 0.06
CA LYS A 269 4.46 18.18 0.21
C LYS A 269 5.97 18.01 0.36
N MET A 270 6.43 17.05 1.18
CA MET A 270 7.86 16.76 1.37
C MET A 270 8.53 16.18 0.13
N LEU A 271 7.79 15.55 -0.77
CA LEU A 271 8.26 15.06 -2.06
C LEU A 271 8.26 16.14 -3.15
N GLY A 272 7.57 17.27 -2.92
CA GLY A 272 7.32 18.26 -3.96
C GLY A 272 6.26 17.86 -4.99
N THR A 273 5.53 16.77 -4.73
CA THR A 273 4.47 16.22 -5.57
C THR A 273 3.13 16.80 -5.11
N THR A 274 2.87 18.06 -5.47
CA THR A 274 1.72 18.82 -4.95
C THR A 274 0.63 19.10 -5.99
N LYS A 275 0.87 18.75 -7.24
CA LYS A 275 -0.17 18.81 -8.25
C LYS A 275 -1.20 17.72 -7.99
N MET A 276 -2.47 18.07 -8.08
CA MET A 276 -3.57 17.15 -7.82
C MET A 276 -4.66 17.30 -8.87
N ASP A 277 -5.29 16.18 -9.20
CA ASP A 277 -6.52 16.14 -9.98
C ASP A 277 -7.64 15.52 -9.15
N LEU A 278 -8.80 16.17 -9.12
CA LEU A 278 -10.05 15.63 -8.58
C LEU A 278 -10.70 14.79 -9.69
N LEU A 279 -10.64 13.47 -9.57
CA LEU A 279 -11.20 12.55 -10.58
C LEU A 279 -12.71 12.37 -10.39
N HIS A 280 -13.14 12.20 -9.15
CA HIS A 280 -14.55 11.99 -8.79
C HIS A 280 -14.89 12.76 -7.51
N HIS A 281 -16.10 13.31 -7.48
CA HIS A 281 -16.76 13.83 -6.28
C HIS A 281 -18.26 13.56 -6.43
N THR A 282 -18.83 12.84 -5.48
CA THR A 282 -20.26 12.50 -5.38
C THR A 282 -20.58 12.01 -3.97
N ASN A 283 -21.83 11.66 -3.71
CA ASN A 283 -22.24 11.05 -2.45
C ASN A 283 -23.28 9.95 -2.67
N SER A 284 -23.58 9.18 -1.61
CA SER A 284 -24.53 8.07 -1.69
C SER A 284 -25.95 8.53 -2.02
N GLY A 285 -26.36 9.74 -1.64
CA GLY A 285 -27.66 10.30 -1.97
C GLY A 285 -27.81 10.58 -3.47
N GLU A 286 -26.81 11.22 -4.08
CA GLU A 286 -26.76 11.45 -5.53
C GLU A 286 -26.81 10.14 -6.30
N LEU A 287 -26.03 9.15 -5.88
CA LEU A 287 -25.96 7.84 -6.54
C LEU A 287 -27.29 7.07 -6.44
N GLN A 288 -28.00 7.22 -5.32
CA GLN A 288 -29.32 6.61 -5.10
C GLN A 288 -30.48 7.48 -5.62
N LYS A 289 -30.18 8.72 -6.07
CA LYS A 289 -31.17 9.71 -6.51
C LYS A 289 -32.18 10.06 -5.41
N ASP A 290 -31.70 10.12 -4.19
CA ASP A 290 -32.49 10.50 -3.01
C ASP A 290 -31.74 11.59 -2.23
N ASN A 291 -32.26 12.81 -2.25
CA ASN A 291 -31.63 13.98 -1.64
C ASN A 291 -31.88 14.10 -0.13
N TYR A 292 -32.71 13.22 0.43
CA TYR A 292 -33.19 13.35 1.82
C TYR A 292 -32.61 12.28 2.75
N ILE A 293 -31.95 11.25 2.21
CA ILE A 293 -31.29 10.23 3.03
C ILE A 293 -30.02 10.82 3.65
N GLU A 294 -29.59 10.21 4.76
CA GLU A 294 -28.26 10.41 5.31
C GLU A 294 -27.21 9.88 4.32
N THR A 295 -26.29 10.75 3.92
CA THR A 295 -25.30 10.44 2.89
C THR A 295 -23.92 10.21 3.46
N THR A 296 -23.10 9.52 2.67
CA THR A 296 -21.63 9.50 2.78
C THR A 296 -21.08 10.09 1.48
N SER A 297 -20.16 11.03 1.58
CA SER A 297 -19.50 11.64 0.44
C SER A 297 -18.20 10.96 0.07
N TYR A 298 -17.87 11.00 -1.22
CA TYR A 298 -16.75 10.30 -1.83
C TYR A 298 -15.94 11.24 -2.70
N PHE A 299 -14.63 11.26 -2.46
CA PHE A 299 -13.67 11.90 -3.35
C PHE A 299 -12.72 10.87 -3.93
N SER A 300 -12.31 11.05 -5.18
CA SER A 300 -11.14 10.40 -5.75
C SER A 300 -10.18 11.48 -6.23
N ILE A 301 -9.01 11.54 -5.60
CA ILE A 301 -7.98 12.54 -5.88
C ILE A 301 -6.67 11.82 -6.16
N ILE A 302 -5.94 12.25 -7.20
CA ILE A 302 -4.57 11.78 -7.46
C ILE A 302 -3.58 12.92 -7.28
N TYR A 303 -2.36 12.57 -6.84
CA TYR A 303 -1.20 13.46 -6.70
C TYR A 303 -0.06 13.00 -7.61
N TYR A 304 0.57 13.95 -8.36
CA TYR A 304 1.60 13.70 -9.36
C TYR A 304 2.60 14.85 -9.50
#